data_e22d1ee1e31fea9abad8ff4b738f5583
#
_entry.id   e22d1ee1e31fea9abad8ff4b738f5583
#
_cell.length_a   1.000
_cell.length_b   1.000
_cell.length_c   1.000
_cell.angle_alpha   90.00
_cell.angle_beta   90.00
_cell.angle_gamma   90.00
#
_symmetry.space_group_name_H-M   'P 1'
#
loop_
_entity.id
_entity.type
_entity.pdbx_description
1 polymer ?
#
loop_
_entity_poly.entity_id
_entity_poly.type
_entity_poly.pdbx_seq_one_letter_code
_entity_poly.pdbx_strand_id
1 'polypeptide(L)'
;LRGGTSYYLRAYAKNKNGIAYGEEVRFQTPDIFGAGARFEGAFRIPGSTSFCTLANSTGFLLGGDTGREYTDEFWGYMTSKKEWLPLRSQPEKLSGQACFSIGFGLWTFGGLDNTGKICDSLYVYSTSDNSWSAVQTDQQRPKGMYRAACCRMEDQAFLIGGRRGNELIDEVW
;
A
#
# COMPACT_ATOMS: atom_id res chain seq x y z
N LEU A 1 -11.35 13.12 -13.81
CA LEU A 1 -12.79 13.08 -13.46
C LEU A 1 -12.90 12.82 -11.97
N ARG A 2 -13.83 13.48 -11.29
CA ARG A 2 -14.10 13.24 -9.86
C ARG A 2 -15.08 12.07 -9.73
N GLY A 3 -14.94 11.24 -8.71
CA GLY A 3 -15.89 10.18 -8.40
C GLY A 3 -17.26 10.74 -8.00
N GLY A 4 -18.33 9.95 -8.18
CA GLY A 4 -19.71 10.33 -7.85
C GLY A 4 -20.27 11.53 -8.61
N THR A 5 -19.59 11.99 -9.66
CA THR A 5 -19.91 13.24 -10.36
C THR A 5 -20.57 12.95 -11.70
N SER A 6 -21.65 13.68 -12.00
CA SER A 6 -22.27 13.66 -13.33
C SER A 6 -21.50 14.54 -14.31
N TYR A 7 -21.21 13.98 -15.47
CA TYR A 7 -20.54 14.66 -16.57
C TYR A 7 -21.42 14.60 -17.80
N TYR A 8 -21.25 15.60 -18.65
CA TYR A 8 -21.92 15.72 -19.94
C TYR A 8 -20.84 15.71 -21.03
N LEU A 9 -20.95 14.80 -21.95
CA LEU A 9 -20.04 14.67 -23.09
C LEU A 9 -20.79 15.02 -24.37
N ARG A 10 -20.19 15.87 -25.19
CA ARG A 10 -20.72 16.25 -26.48
C ARG A 10 -19.59 16.25 -27.51
N ALA A 11 -19.74 15.49 -28.57
CA ALA A 11 -18.87 15.60 -29.73
C ALA A 11 -19.08 16.95 -30.45
N TYR A 12 -18.05 17.51 -31.02
CA TYR A 12 -18.18 18.68 -31.87
C TYR A 12 -17.27 18.60 -33.10
N ALA A 13 -17.70 19.23 -34.18
CA ALA A 13 -16.89 19.43 -35.36
C ALA A 13 -16.82 20.92 -35.67
N LYS A 14 -15.63 21.42 -36.04
CA LYS A 14 -15.41 22.83 -36.40
C LYS A 14 -14.81 22.92 -37.80
N ASN A 15 -15.37 23.81 -38.63
CA ASN A 15 -14.81 24.15 -39.90
C ASN A 15 -14.86 25.68 -40.11
N LYS A 16 -14.53 26.17 -41.33
CA LYS A 16 -14.56 27.58 -41.67
C LYS A 16 -15.96 28.23 -41.59
N ASN A 17 -17.03 27.42 -41.59
CA ASN A 17 -18.41 27.90 -41.59
C ASN A 17 -19.02 27.89 -40.17
N GLY A 18 -18.31 27.32 -39.15
CA GLY A 18 -18.79 27.32 -37.79
C GLY A 18 -18.51 26.01 -37.04
N ILE A 19 -19.21 25.85 -35.93
CA ILE A 19 -19.12 24.68 -35.06
C ILE A 19 -20.49 23.98 -35.04
N ALA A 20 -20.49 22.67 -35.26
CA ALA A 20 -21.65 21.81 -35.10
C ALA A 20 -21.39 20.87 -33.89
N TYR A 21 -22.41 20.66 -33.07
CA TYR A 21 -22.37 19.77 -31.92
C TYR A 21 -23.26 18.55 -32.16
N GLY A 22 -22.79 17.38 -31.74
CA GLY A 22 -23.57 16.16 -31.70
C GLY A 22 -24.51 16.13 -30.50
N GLU A 23 -25.14 14.98 -30.28
CA GLU A 23 -25.97 14.75 -29.10
C GLU A 23 -25.15 14.79 -27.83
N GLU A 24 -25.78 15.23 -26.75
CA GLU A 24 -25.19 15.24 -25.41
C GLU A 24 -25.44 13.90 -24.72
N VAL A 25 -24.37 13.28 -24.24
CA VAL A 25 -24.44 12.07 -23.48
C VAL A 25 -24.12 12.37 -22.00
N ARG A 26 -25.03 12.07 -21.11
CA ARG A 26 -24.82 12.17 -19.67
C ARG A 26 -24.29 10.84 -19.16
N PHE A 27 -23.22 10.88 -18.36
CA PHE A 27 -22.76 9.74 -17.58
C PHE A 27 -22.37 10.20 -16.17
N GLN A 28 -22.41 9.25 -15.23
CA GLN A 28 -21.97 9.48 -13.87
C GLN A 28 -20.77 8.58 -13.59
N THR A 29 -19.70 9.17 -13.07
CA THR A 29 -18.58 8.40 -12.58
C THR A 29 -18.98 7.67 -11.30
N PRO A 30 -18.59 6.39 -11.13
CA PRO A 30 -18.81 5.70 -9.88
C PRO A 30 -18.12 6.46 -8.74
N ASP A 31 -18.73 6.45 -7.57
CA ASP A 31 -18.10 6.95 -6.35
C ASP A 31 -17.12 5.88 -5.86
N ILE A 32 -15.93 5.88 -6.45
CA ILE A 32 -14.86 4.93 -6.13
C ILE A 32 -14.20 5.24 -4.79
N PHE A 33 -14.34 6.48 -4.34
CA PHE A 33 -13.90 6.89 -3.02
C PHE A 33 -15.16 7.24 -2.23
N GLY A 34 -15.74 6.26 -1.56
CA GLY A 34 -16.80 6.52 -0.59
C GLY A 34 -16.41 7.69 0.33
N ALA A 35 -17.36 8.31 0.98
CA ALA A 35 -17.09 9.37 1.95
C ALA A 35 -15.97 8.87 2.88
N GLY A 36 -14.78 9.43 2.74
CA GLY A 36 -13.61 9.00 3.49
C GLY A 36 -13.94 9.03 4.97
N ALA A 37 -13.95 7.86 5.61
CA ALA A 37 -14.13 7.77 7.04
C ALA A 37 -12.88 8.35 7.70
N ARG A 38 -13.03 9.43 8.46
CA ARG A 38 -12.00 9.86 9.39
C ARG A 38 -11.93 8.83 10.52
N PHE A 39 -10.74 8.38 10.85
CA PHE A 39 -10.56 7.63 12.07
C PHE A 39 -10.85 8.55 13.26
N GLU A 40 -11.97 8.29 13.94
CA GLU A 40 -12.28 8.89 15.23
C GLU A 40 -11.66 7.98 16.30
N GLY A 41 -10.49 8.34 16.81
CA GLY A 41 -9.82 7.58 17.85
C GLY A 41 -8.41 8.09 18.14
N ALA A 42 -7.82 7.58 19.20
CA ALA A 42 -6.46 7.93 19.64
C ALA A 42 -5.35 7.41 18.69
N PHE A 43 -5.71 6.54 17.73
CA PHE A 43 -4.76 5.98 16.77
C PHE A 43 -4.43 6.99 15.68
N ARG A 44 -3.16 7.34 15.60
CA ARG A 44 -2.62 8.21 14.55
C ARG A 44 -1.80 7.37 13.59
N ILE A 45 -2.23 7.32 12.32
CA ILE A 45 -1.49 6.60 11.27
C ILE A 45 -0.17 7.35 11.01
N PRO A 46 1.00 6.72 11.19
CA PRO A 46 2.28 7.30 10.82
C PRO A 46 2.38 7.59 9.32
N GLY A 47 3.19 8.56 8.92
CA GLY A 47 3.52 8.78 7.51
C GLY A 47 4.33 7.62 6.94
N SER A 48 4.27 7.40 5.62
CA SER A 48 4.99 6.29 4.95
C SER A 48 4.78 4.91 5.59
N THR A 49 3.59 4.71 6.18
CA THR A 49 3.14 3.42 6.70
C THR A 49 2.88 2.47 5.53
N SER A 50 3.25 1.22 5.68
CA SER A 50 2.91 0.19 4.71
C SER A 50 1.53 -0.38 4.99
N PHE A 51 0.76 -0.59 3.93
CA PHE A 51 -0.59 -1.15 4.00
C PHE A 51 -0.72 -2.38 3.13
N CYS A 52 -1.35 -3.40 3.66
CA CYS A 52 -1.64 -4.64 2.95
C CYS A 52 -2.97 -5.24 3.43
N THR A 53 -3.57 -6.09 2.62
CA THR A 53 -4.78 -6.84 2.97
C THR A 53 -4.59 -8.32 2.74
N LEU A 54 -5.19 -9.14 3.58
CA LEU A 54 -5.37 -10.56 3.33
C LEU A 54 -6.74 -10.83 2.66
N ALA A 55 -6.85 -11.98 2.03
CA ALA A 55 -8.08 -12.40 1.34
C ALA A 55 -9.32 -12.49 2.26
N ASN A 56 -9.12 -12.61 3.57
CA ASN A 56 -10.18 -12.64 4.58
C ASN A 56 -10.72 -11.25 4.98
N SER A 57 -10.43 -10.22 4.21
CA SER A 57 -10.87 -8.84 4.46
C SER A 57 -10.26 -8.17 5.70
N THR A 58 -9.14 -8.67 6.22
CA THR A 58 -8.37 -7.99 7.26
C THR A 58 -7.36 -7.05 6.61
N GLY A 59 -7.40 -5.79 6.97
CA GLY A 59 -6.40 -4.79 6.57
C GLY A 59 -5.29 -4.69 7.60
N PHE A 60 -4.07 -4.43 7.18
CA PHE A 60 -2.91 -4.29 8.06
C PHE A 60 -2.17 -3.00 7.79
N LEU A 61 -1.77 -2.32 8.86
CA LEU A 61 -0.87 -1.18 8.84
C LEU A 61 0.37 -1.52 9.65
N LEU A 62 1.53 -1.25 9.11
CA LEU A 62 2.79 -1.59 9.78
C LEU A 62 3.87 -0.55 9.53
N GLY A 63 4.66 -0.30 10.54
CA GLY A 63 5.76 0.64 10.53
C GLY A 63 5.32 2.06 10.20
N GLY A 64 6.24 2.83 9.68
CA GLY A 64 6.01 4.19 9.22
C GLY A 64 6.78 5.24 9.99
N ASP A 65 6.61 6.49 9.59
CA ASP A 65 7.31 7.65 10.11
C ASP A 65 6.37 8.50 10.97
N THR A 66 6.66 8.62 12.25
CA THR A 66 5.88 9.44 13.19
C THR A 66 6.21 10.93 13.09
N GLY A 67 7.20 11.30 12.27
CA GLY A 67 7.77 12.64 12.17
C GLY A 67 8.88 12.91 13.21
N ARG A 68 9.16 11.93 14.09
CA ARG A 68 10.27 11.95 15.05
C ARG A 68 11.16 10.72 14.89
N GLU A 69 10.54 9.57 14.70
CA GLU A 69 11.21 8.28 14.52
C GLU A 69 10.35 7.35 13.66
N TYR A 70 10.95 6.32 13.10
CA TYR A 70 10.22 5.21 12.51
C TYR A 70 9.75 4.27 13.61
N THR A 71 8.62 3.60 13.37
CA THR A 71 7.97 2.74 14.36
C THR A 71 7.96 1.28 13.92
N ASP A 72 7.83 0.38 14.87
CA ASP A 72 7.58 -1.06 14.70
C ASP A 72 6.12 -1.44 14.92
N GLU A 73 5.26 -0.44 15.11
CA GLU A 73 3.84 -0.68 15.35
C GLU A 73 3.19 -1.48 14.22
N PHE A 74 2.34 -2.40 14.62
CA PHE A 74 1.60 -3.24 13.70
C PHE A 74 0.15 -3.33 14.14
N TRP A 75 -0.76 -3.03 13.21
CA TRP A 75 -2.19 -2.93 13.47
C TRP A 75 -2.99 -3.73 12.47
N GLY A 76 -4.03 -4.42 12.94
CA GLY A 76 -4.99 -5.14 12.13
C GLY A 76 -6.37 -4.48 12.17
N TYR A 77 -6.98 -4.25 11.01
CA TYR A 77 -8.35 -3.77 10.91
C TYR A 77 -9.32 -4.92 10.82
N MET A 78 -10.15 -5.07 11.83
CA MET A 78 -11.20 -6.09 11.88
C MET A 78 -12.48 -5.54 11.26
N THR A 79 -12.78 -5.93 10.04
CA THR A 79 -13.98 -5.45 9.31
C THR A 79 -15.28 -5.74 10.01
N SER A 80 -15.38 -6.88 10.71
CA SER A 80 -16.58 -7.27 11.47
C SER A 80 -16.90 -6.33 12.65
N LYS A 81 -15.85 -5.78 13.26
CA LYS A 81 -15.95 -4.85 14.40
C LYS A 81 -15.78 -3.39 14.02
N LYS A 82 -15.28 -3.13 12.79
CA LYS A 82 -14.91 -1.79 12.29
C LYS A 82 -13.90 -1.07 13.17
N GLU A 83 -12.95 -1.82 13.73
CA GLU A 83 -11.95 -1.27 14.65
C GLU A 83 -10.53 -1.74 14.28
N TRP A 84 -9.53 -0.93 14.66
CA TRP A 84 -8.12 -1.28 14.60
C TRP A 84 -7.66 -1.88 15.92
N LEU A 85 -7.02 -3.02 15.86
CA LEU A 85 -6.45 -3.70 17.01
C LEU A 85 -4.92 -3.75 16.89
N PRO A 86 -4.19 -3.46 17.97
CA PRO A 86 -2.75 -3.63 17.98
C PRO A 86 -2.41 -5.13 17.89
N LEU A 87 -1.45 -5.44 17.07
CA LEU A 87 -0.88 -6.77 16.92
C LEU A 87 0.56 -6.78 17.40
N ARG A 88 1.21 -7.94 17.36
CA ARG A 88 2.60 -8.05 17.74
C ARG A 88 3.49 -7.22 16.84
N SER A 89 4.21 -6.25 17.41
CA SER A 89 5.15 -5.37 16.68
C SER A 89 6.05 -6.15 15.75
N GLN A 90 6.33 -5.56 14.59
CA GLN A 90 7.31 -6.13 13.67
C GLN A 90 8.72 -6.13 14.27
N PRO A 91 9.65 -6.94 13.73
CA PRO A 91 10.99 -7.11 14.33
C PRO A 91 11.85 -5.85 14.34
N GLU A 92 11.61 -4.93 13.41
CA GLU A 92 12.43 -3.73 13.24
C GLU A 92 11.57 -2.48 13.08
N LYS A 93 12.08 -1.32 13.52
CA LYS A 93 11.45 -0.01 13.29
C LYS A 93 11.78 0.48 11.89
N LEU A 94 10.82 0.38 10.97
CA LEU A 94 11.02 0.63 9.54
C LEU A 94 9.97 1.58 8.96
N SER A 95 10.37 2.31 7.93
CA SER A 95 9.50 3.12 7.11
C SER A 95 9.68 2.79 5.62
N GLY A 96 8.58 2.81 4.86
CA GLY A 96 8.59 2.61 3.41
C GLY A 96 8.95 1.19 2.96
N GLN A 97 8.72 0.18 3.79
CA GLN A 97 8.85 -1.22 3.43
C GLN A 97 7.73 -1.67 2.49
N ALA A 98 8.01 -2.63 1.62
CA ALA A 98 6.99 -3.31 0.83
C ALA A 98 6.22 -4.29 1.71
N CYS A 99 4.91 -4.40 1.49
CA CYS A 99 4.04 -5.30 2.23
C CYS A 99 3.05 -5.97 1.27
N PHE A 100 2.98 -7.29 1.31
CA PHE A 100 2.14 -8.10 0.41
C PHE A 100 1.67 -9.37 1.11
N SER A 101 0.64 -9.99 0.57
CA SER A 101 0.11 -11.25 1.11
C SER A 101 0.27 -12.39 0.10
N ILE A 102 0.81 -13.52 0.54
CA ILE A 102 0.85 -14.78 -0.21
C ILE A 102 0.37 -15.89 0.72
N GLY A 103 -0.57 -16.70 0.23
CA GLY A 103 -1.21 -17.71 1.05
C GLY A 103 -1.90 -17.08 2.26
N PHE A 104 -1.61 -17.59 3.45
CA PHE A 104 -2.12 -17.07 4.73
C PHE A 104 -1.15 -16.14 5.44
N GLY A 105 -0.01 -15.83 4.82
CA GLY A 105 1.04 -14.99 5.39
C GLY A 105 0.98 -13.55 4.91
N LEU A 106 1.30 -12.64 5.81
CA LEU A 106 1.63 -11.26 5.48
C LEU A 106 3.15 -11.15 5.40
N TRP A 107 3.65 -10.71 4.27
CA TRP A 107 5.09 -10.63 3.98
C TRP A 107 5.54 -9.19 3.92
N THR A 108 6.73 -8.92 4.43
CA THR A 108 7.34 -7.58 4.35
C THR A 108 8.78 -7.68 3.88
N PHE A 109 9.20 -6.72 3.08
CA PHE A 109 10.56 -6.63 2.56
C PHE A 109 11.07 -5.20 2.53
N GLY A 110 12.33 -5.02 2.89
CA GLY A 110 13.02 -3.74 2.78
C GLY A 110 12.59 -2.73 3.82
N GLY A 111 12.67 -1.47 3.45
CA GLY A 111 12.41 -0.33 4.34
C GLY A 111 13.68 0.37 4.80
N LEU A 112 13.52 1.50 5.46
CA LEU A 112 14.59 2.32 6.01
C LEU A 112 14.46 2.38 7.52
N ASP A 113 15.55 2.15 8.25
CA ASP A 113 15.59 2.28 9.70
C ASP A 113 15.94 3.71 10.16
N ASN A 114 15.85 3.96 11.46
CA ASN A 114 16.12 5.26 12.07
C ASN A 114 17.58 5.73 11.93
N THR A 115 18.50 4.89 11.51
CA THR A 115 19.91 5.25 11.24
C THR A 115 20.15 5.59 9.78
N GLY A 116 19.15 5.42 8.92
CA GLY A 116 19.28 5.57 7.47
C GLY A 116 19.79 4.30 6.77
N LYS A 117 19.90 3.18 7.49
CA LYS A 117 20.26 1.88 6.91
C LYS A 117 19.05 1.28 6.20
N ILE A 118 19.29 0.76 5.01
CA ILE A 118 18.27 0.05 4.24
C ILE A 118 18.22 -1.39 4.71
N CYS A 119 17.04 -1.82 5.14
CA CYS A 119 16.79 -3.22 5.48
C CYS A 119 16.71 -4.07 4.21
N ASP A 120 17.25 -5.27 4.26
CA ASP A 120 17.15 -6.28 3.20
C ASP A 120 16.53 -7.58 3.68
N SER A 121 15.97 -7.56 4.88
CA SER A 121 15.31 -8.73 5.48
C SER A 121 13.92 -8.94 4.88
N LEU A 122 13.58 -10.21 4.73
CA LEU A 122 12.25 -10.68 4.40
C LEU A 122 11.62 -11.28 5.65
N TYR A 123 10.49 -10.75 6.06
CA TYR A 123 9.73 -11.25 7.20
C TYR A 123 8.37 -11.77 6.77
N VAL A 124 7.87 -12.77 7.47
CA VAL A 124 6.49 -13.23 7.35
C VAL A 124 5.81 -13.18 8.72
N TYR A 125 4.59 -12.63 8.71
CA TYR A 125 3.71 -12.65 9.87
C TYR A 125 2.65 -13.73 9.71
N SER A 126 2.51 -14.54 10.74
CA SER A 126 1.48 -15.55 10.89
C SER A 126 0.31 -15.01 11.70
N THR A 127 -0.87 -15.01 11.11
CA THR A 127 -2.10 -14.54 11.77
C THR A 127 -2.61 -15.55 12.82
N SER A 128 -2.23 -16.82 12.70
CA SER A 128 -2.71 -17.90 13.59
C SER A 128 -2.10 -17.79 14.99
N ASP A 129 -0.85 -17.38 15.08
CA ASP A 129 -0.07 -17.34 16.32
C ASP A 129 0.46 -15.95 16.67
N ASN A 130 0.04 -14.93 15.91
CA ASN A 130 0.43 -13.53 16.12
C ASN A 130 1.96 -13.39 16.26
N SER A 131 2.69 -13.96 15.32
CA SER A 131 4.15 -14.00 15.37
C SER A 131 4.82 -13.63 14.05
N TRP A 132 6.04 -13.08 14.15
CA TRP A 132 6.92 -12.77 13.04
C TRP A 132 8.05 -13.77 12.93
N SER A 133 8.40 -14.14 11.72
CA SER A 133 9.57 -14.97 11.42
C SER A 133 10.39 -14.34 10.31
N ALA A 134 11.73 -14.36 10.49
CA ALA A 134 12.64 -14.01 9.39
C ALA A 134 12.71 -15.16 8.40
N VAL A 135 12.63 -14.83 7.11
CA VAL A 135 12.71 -15.83 6.05
C VAL A 135 14.11 -15.80 5.45
N GLN A 136 14.79 -16.94 5.54
CA GLN A 136 16.04 -17.18 4.83
C GLN A 136 15.74 -17.90 3.52
N THR A 137 16.41 -17.50 2.47
CA THR A 137 16.29 -18.14 1.16
C THR A 137 17.64 -18.18 0.47
N ASP A 138 17.96 -19.30 -0.14
CA ASP A 138 19.14 -19.47 -0.99
C ASP A 138 18.87 -19.00 -2.44
N GLN A 139 17.64 -18.61 -2.74
CA GLN A 139 17.26 -18.09 -4.04
C GLN A 139 17.74 -16.64 -4.20
N GLN A 140 17.92 -16.25 -5.44
CA GLN A 140 18.21 -14.86 -5.78
C GLN A 140 17.07 -13.97 -5.28
N ARG A 141 17.42 -12.91 -4.56
CA ARG A 141 16.48 -11.92 -4.03
C ARG A 141 16.93 -10.50 -4.35
N PRO A 142 16.03 -9.52 -4.35
CA PRO A 142 16.42 -8.13 -4.51
C PRO A 142 17.38 -7.70 -3.38
N LYS A 143 18.24 -6.76 -3.69
CA LYS A 143 18.97 -6.01 -2.65
C LYS A 143 18.00 -5.14 -1.88
N GLY A 144 18.33 -4.79 -0.66
CA GLY A 144 17.52 -3.91 0.18
C GLY A 144 17.07 -2.65 -0.55
N MET A 145 15.81 -2.30 -0.37
CA MET A 145 15.17 -1.13 -0.99
C MET A 145 14.06 -0.59 -0.11
N TYR A 146 13.64 0.65 -0.36
CA TYR A 146 12.49 1.25 0.31
C TYR A 146 11.60 1.99 -0.68
N ARG A 147 10.33 2.18 -0.33
CA ARG A 147 9.29 2.80 -1.18
C ARG A 147 9.10 2.12 -2.52
N ALA A 148 9.33 0.81 -2.60
CA ALA A 148 8.91 0.02 -3.74
C ALA A 148 7.39 -0.11 -3.74
N ALA A 149 6.79 -0.10 -4.92
CA ALA A 149 5.44 -0.56 -5.08
C ALA A 149 5.41 -2.08 -5.00
N CYS A 150 4.33 -2.64 -4.48
CA CYS A 150 4.13 -4.08 -4.49
C CYS A 150 2.70 -4.43 -4.90
N CYS A 151 2.57 -5.53 -5.60
CA CYS A 151 1.27 -6.11 -5.92
C CYS A 151 1.36 -7.64 -5.87
N ARG A 152 0.19 -8.26 -5.70
CA ARG A 152 0.03 -9.70 -5.77
C ARG A 152 -0.71 -10.06 -7.05
N MET A 153 -0.24 -11.11 -7.72
CA MET A 153 -0.95 -11.79 -8.80
C MET A 153 -0.93 -13.28 -8.51
N GLU A 154 -2.11 -13.85 -8.24
CA GLU A 154 -2.26 -15.25 -7.83
C GLU A 154 -1.44 -15.56 -6.57
N ASP A 155 -0.45 -16.43 -6.66
CA ASP A 155 0.46 -16.86 -5.58
C ASP A 155 1.86 -16.20 -5.66
N GLN A 156 2.01 -15.21 -6.52
CA GLN A 156 3.24 -14.44 -6.70
C GLN A 156 3.06 -13.00 -6.22
N ALA A 157 4.15 -12.42 -5.71
CA ALA A 157 4.22 -10.99 -5.40
C ALA A 157 5.30 -10.34 -6.26
N PHE A 158 5.01 -9.13 -6.70
CA PHE A 158 5.92 -8.32 -7.50
C PHE A 158 6.34 -7.08 -6.72
N LEU A 159 7.64 -6.84 -6.65
CA LEU A 159 8.22 -5.60 -6.14
C LEU A 159 8.69 -4.76 -7.32
N ILE A 160 8.25 -3.51 -7.39
CA ILE A 160 8.45 -2.67 -8.56
C ILE A 160 9.09 -1.35 -8.14
N GLY A 161 10.25 -1.07 -8.68
CA GLY A 161 10.96 0.19 -8.47
C GLY A 161 11.39 0.41 -7.01
N GLY A 162 11.25 1.63 -6.55
CA GLY A 162 11.68 2.04 -5.20
C GLY A 162 12.99 2.82 -5.22
N ARG A 163 13.66 2.84 -4.06
CA ARG A 163 14.92 3.57 -3.86
C ARG A 163 15.94 2.73 -3.12
N ARG A 164 17.21 2.98 -3.46
CA ARG A 164 18.38 2.45 -2.76
C ARG A 164 19.32 3.63 -2.48
N GLY A 165 19.18 4.23 -1.30
CA GLY A 165 19.81 5.52 -1.01
C GLY A 165 19.25 6.65 -1.90
N ASN A 166 20.11 7.30 -2.67
CA ASN A 166 19.69 8.36 -3.60
C ASN A 166 19.32 7.84 -5.01
N GLU A 167 19.54 6.56 -5.27
CA GLU A 167 19.27 5.93 -6.55
C GLU A 167 17.80 5.51 -6.67
N LEU A 168 17.20 5.77 -7.83
CA LEU A 168 15.92 5.20 -8.22
C LEU A 168 16.16 3.82 -8.84
N ILE A 169 15.34 2.86 -8.43
CA ILE A 169 15.43 1.47 -8.94
C ILE A 169 14.44 1.32 -10.08
N ASP A 170 14.88 0.74 -11.19
CA ASP A 170 14.08 0.40 -12.38
C ASP A 170 13.85 -1.12 -12.52
N GLU A 171 14.05 -1.85 -11.43
CA GLU A 171 13.93 -3.30 -11.36
C GLU A 171 12.49 -3.73 -11.04
N VAL A 172 12.13 -4.92 -11.54
CA VAL A 172 10.92 -5.67 -11.14
C VAL A 172 11.37 -7.04 -10.64
N TRP A 173 10.93 -7.39 -9.48
CA TRP A 173 11.24 -8.66 -8.81
C TRP A 173 9.99 -9.44 -8.51
#